data_7e86cf2eef994d017466d21717eb77f9
#
_entry.id   7e86cf2eef994d017466d21717eb77f9
#
_cell.length_a   1.000
_cell.length_b   1.000
_cell.length_c   1.000
_cell.angle_alpha   90.00
_cell.angle_beta   90.00
_cell.angle_gamma   90.00
#
_symmetry.space_group_name_H-M   'P 1'
#
loop_
_entity.id
_entity.type
_entity.pdbx_description
1 polymer ?
#
loop_
_entity_poly.entity_id
_entity_poly.type
_entity_poly.pdbx_seq_one_letter_code
_entity_poly.pdbx_strand_id
1 'polypeptide(L)'
;MPWTVLIVDDHQGFRDGARALLEAEGFEVLGEAADGESAIEQARHLRPDVVLLDVQLPGRDGFAVADEVAAAPSAPAVVLVSSRGRNAYGAKLAATRARGFITKEEFSGECLTSMLLR
;
A
#
# COMPACT_ATOMS: atom_id res chain seq x y z
N MET A 1 7.87 5.18 17.95
CA MET A 1 7.48 6.05 16.82
C MET A 1 6.44 5.32 15.99
N PRO A 2 5.28 5.93 15.73
CA PRO A 2 4.29 5.27 14.86
C PRO A 2 4.77 5.26 13.42
N TRP A 3 4.45 4.18 12.73
CA TRP A 3 4.64 4.14 11.28
C TRP A 3 3.65 5.08 10.61
N THR A 4 4.11 5.83 9.61
CA THR A 4 3.23 6.69 8.81
C THR A 4 2.81 5.96 7.54
N VAL A 5 1.54 6.09 7.16
CA VAL A 5 0.94 5.30 6.08
C VAL A 5 0.18 6.18 5.11
N LEU A 6 0.34 5.90 3.81
CA LEU A 6 -0.54 6.40 2.75
C LEU A 6 -1.38 5.22 2.27
N ILE A 7 -2.70 5.35 2.27
CA ILE A 7 -3.61 4.30 1.82
C ILE A 7 -4.08 4.60 0.39
N VAL A 8 -3.87 3.66 -0.51
CA VAL A 8 -4.23 3.83 -1.93
C VAL A 8 -5.18 2.71 -2.36
N ASP A 9 -6.42 3.07 -2.64
CA ASP A 9 -7.47 2.15 -3.08
C ASP A 9 -8.60 2.99 -3.67
N ASP A 10 -9.21 2.53 -4.75
CA ASP A 10 -10.33 3.25 -5.36
C ASP A 10 -11.66 3.05 -4.62
N HIS A 11 -11.72 2.12 -3.67
CA HIS A 11 -12.91 1.86 -2.87
C HIS A 11 -12.84 2.63 -1.56
N GLN A 12 -13.69 3.62 -1.40
CA GLN A 12 -13.71 4.43 -0.17
C GLN A 12 -14.00 3.59 1.07
N GLY A 13 -14.87 2.60 0.95
CA GLY A 13 -15.18 1.71 2.08
C GLY A 13 -13.94 0.99 2.61
N PHE A 14 -13.08 0.51 1.72
CA PHE A 14 -11.84 -0.11 2.16
C PHE A 14 -10.90 0.91 2.81
N ARG A 15 -10.76 2.10 2.21
CA ARG A 15 -9.91 3.15 2.80
C ARG A 15 -10.36 3.52 4.19
N ASP A 16 -11.67 3.71 4.39
CA ASP A 16 -12.22 4.07 5.69
C ASP A 16 -11.96 2.99 6.74
N GLY A 17 -12.19 1.74 6.38
CA GLY A 17 -11.95 0.60 7.28
C GLY A 17 -10.47 0.43 7.60
N ALA A 18 -9.61 0.54 6.60
CA ALA A 18 -8.17 0.42 6.80
C ALA A 18 -7.63 1.55 7.68
N ARG A 19 -8.10 2.79 7.46
CA ARG A 19 -7.72 3.93 8.29
C ARG A 19 -8.09 3.69 9.75
N ALA A 20 -9.34 3.31 10.00
CA ALA A 20 -9.82 3.09 11.36
C ALA A 20 -9.01 1.99 12.06
N LEU A 21 -8.76 0.88 11.36
CA LEU A 21 -7.99 -0.23 11.91
C LEU A 21 -6.56 0.17 12.21
N LEU A 22 -5.89 0.84 11.27
CA LEU A 22 -4.50 1.23 11.43
C LEU A 22 -4.32 2.27 12.53
N GLU A 23 -5.21 3.26 12.59
CA GLU A 23 -5.15 4.28 13.64
C GLU A 23 -5.38 3.67 15.02
N ALA A 24 -6.30 2.70 15.13
CA ALA A 24 -6.54 2.00 16.39
C ALA A 24 -5.31 1.19 16.83
N GLU A 25 -4.46 0.77 15.90
CA GLU A 25 -3.26 0.00 16.20
C GLU A 25 -1.99 0.85 16.28
N GLY A 26 -2.13 2.17 16.31
CA GLY A 26 -1.02 3.09 16.53
C GLY A 26 -0.30 3.59 15.29
N PHE A 27 -0.81 3.30 14.09
CA PHE A 27 -0.29 3.87 12.86
C PHE A 27 -0.82 5.29 12.67
N GLU A 28 -0.03 6.14 12.00
CA GLU A 28 -0.48 7.47 11.62
C GLU A 28 -0.78 7.49 10.12
N VAL A 29 -2.05 7.67 9.75
CA VAL A 29 -2.45 7.72 8.35
C VAL A 29 -2.30 9.16 7.87
N LEU A 30 -1.35 9.40 6.96
CA LEU A 30 -1.05 10.74 6.47
C LEU A 30 -1.99 11.18 5.34
N GLY A 31 -2.56 10.24 4.61
CA GLY A 31 -3.43 10.57 3.50
C GLY A 31 -4.02 9.34 2.84
N GLU A 32 -4.88 9.60 1.87
CA GLU A 32 -5.53 8.56 1.06
C GLU A 32 -5.51 8.99 -0.40
N ALA A 33 -5.41 8.02 -1.29
CA ALA A 33 -5.46 8.26 -2.73
C ALA A 33 -6.38 7.22 -3.36
N ALA A 34 -7.08 7.61 -4.42
CA ALA A 34 -8.03 6.74 -5.11
C ALA A 34 -7.51 6.20 -6.45
N ASP A 35 -6.35 6.68 -6.90
CA ASP A 35 -5.76 6.28 -8.18
C ASP A 35 -4.24 6.37 -8.15
N GLY A 36 -3.60 5.85 -9.19
CA GLY A 36 -2.14 5.78 -9.25
C GLY A 36 -1.44 7.13 -9.34
N GLU A 37 -1.99 8.06 -10.09
CA GLU A 37 -1.39 9.39 -10.24
C GLU A 37 -1.37 10.14 -8.93
N SER A 38 -2.49 10.14 -8.22
CA SER A 38 -2.61 10.76 -6.92
C SER A 38 -1.69 10.09 -5.91
N ALA A 39 -1.58 8.75 -5.97
CA ALA A 39 -0.70 8.00 -5.08
C ALA A 39 0.76 8.42 -5.24
N ILE A 40 1.24 8.53 -6.47
CA ILE A 40 2.62 8.91 -6.74
C ILE A 40 2.89 10.33 -6.23
N GLU A 41 1.98 11.25 -6.52
CA GLU A 41 2.11 12.63 -6.08
C GLU A 41 2.10 12.75 -4.57
N GLN A 42 1.15 12.10 -3.89
CA GLN A 42 1.06 12.16 -2.43
C GLN A 42 2.26 11.50 -1.75
N ALA A 43 2.75 10.39 -2.30
CA ALA A 43 3.93 9.74 -1.75
C ALA A 43 5.15 10.67 -1.76
N ARG A 44 5.30 11.47 -2.82
CA ARG A 44 6.39 12.45 -2.90
C ARG A 44 6.27 13.55 -1.86
N HIS A 45 5.05 14.04 -1.65
CA HIS A 45 4.80 15.14 -0.71
C HIS A 45 4.81 14.70 0.74
N LEU A 46 4.15 13.60 1.03
CA LEU A 46 3.92 13.14 2.40
C LEU A 46 5.08 12.33 2.97
N ARG A 47 5.86 11.70 2.12
CA ARG A 47 6.99 10.84 2.50
C ARG A 47 6.59 9.84 3.58
N PRO A 48 5.56 9.00 3.34
CA PRO A 48 5.15 8.02 4.34
C PRO A 48 6.21 6.94 4.51
N ASP A 49 6.18 6.27 5.66
CA ASP A 49 7.03 5.08 5.87
C ASP A 49 6.56 3.93 5.00
N VAL A 50 5.25 3.81 4.80
CA VAL A 50 4.67 2.72 4.03
C VAL A 50 3.52 3.23 3.15
N VAL A 51 3.43 2.67 1.95
CA VAL A 51 2.28 2.88 1.06
C VAL A 51 1.53 1.57 0.96
N LEU A 52 0.29 1.55 1.41
CA LEU A 52 -0.61 0.41 1.28
C LEU A 52 -1.36 0.59 -0.04
N LEU A 53 -1.07 -0.24 -1.02
CA LEU A 53 -1.45 -0.01 -2.40
C LEU A 53 -2.26 -1.16 -2.98
N ASP A 54 -3.49 -0.86 -3.41
CA ASP A 54 -4.31 -1.85 -4.12
C ASP A 54 -3.68 -2.19 -5.46
N VAL A 55 -3.59 -3.47 -5.78
CA VAL A 55 -3.10 -3.95 -7.07
C VAL A 55 -4.02 -3.49 -8.21
N GLN A 56 -5.32 -3.42 -7.97
CA GLN A 56 -6.32 -3.10 -8.99
C GLN A 56 -6.77 -1.63 -8.87
N LEU A 57 -6.04 -0.74 -9.52
CA LEU A 57 -6.38 0.67 -9.58
C LEU A 57 -6.96 1.04 -10.93
N PRO A 58 -7.87 2.04 -11.00
CA PRO A 58 -8.36 2.50 -12.29
C PRO A 58 -7.25 3.16 -13.09
N GLY A 59 -7.19 2.88 -14.38
CA GLY A 59 -6.31 3.54 -15.33
C GLY A 59 -4.85 3.10 -15.30
N ARG A 60 -4.36 2.53 -14.21
CA ARG A 60 -2.96 2.10 -14.11
C ARG A 60 -2.85 0.77 -13.36
N ASP A 61 -1.88 -0.01 -13.77
CA ASP A 61 -1.54 -1.26 -13.09
C ASP A 61 -0.89 -0.93 -11.74
N GLY A 62 -1.43 -1.49 -10.66
CA GLY A 62 -0.89 -1.29 -9.31
C GLY A 62 0.56 -1.72 -9.18
N PHE A 63 0.99 -2.76 -9.90
CA PHE A 63 2.40 -3.17 -9.90
C PHE A 63 3.32 -2.10 -10.50
N ALA A 64 2.87 -1.44 -11.57
CA ALA A 64 3.64 -0.35 -12.18
C ALA A 64 3.73 0.85 -11.24
N VAL A 65 2.63 1.18 -10.56
CA VAL A 65 2.62 2.26 -9.56
C VAL A 65 3.56 1.92 -8.40
N ALA A 66 3.51 0.68 -7.92
CA ALA A 66 4.38 0.22 -6.83
C ALA A 66 5.85 0.39 -7.19
N ASP A 67 6.24 -0.01 -8.39
CA ASP A 67 7.63 0.08 -8.84
C ASP A 67 8.07 1.54 -8.97
N GLU A 68 7.20 2.40 -9.46
CA GLU A 68 7.50 3.83 -9.60
C GLU A 68 7.67 4.50 -8.23
N VAL A 69 6.81 4.19 -7.27
CA VAL A 69 6.91 4.72 -5.91
C VAL A 69 8.16 4.18 -5.23
N ALA A 70 8.47 2.91 -5.39
CA ALA A 70 9.62 2.26 -4.77
C ALA A 70 10.97 2.68 -5.38
N ALA A 71 10.96 3.24 -6.59
CA ALA A 71 12.18 3.68 -7.26
C ALA A 71 12.67 5.06 -6.83
N ALA A 72 11.85 5.84 -6.13
CA ALA A 72 12.21 7.19 -5.71
C ALA A 72 13.30 7.16 -4.64
N PRO A 73 14.18 8.19 -4.58
CA PRO A 73 15.09 8.34 -3.45
C PRO A 73 14.27 8.48 -2.18
N SER A 74 14.65 7.95 -1.08
CA SER A 74 13.86 7.95 0.16
C SER A 74 12.53 7.18 0.00
N ALA A 75 12.55 6.12 -0.81
CA ALA A 75 11.35 5.38 -1.13
C ALA A 75 10.69 4.77 0.11
N PRO A 76 9.34 4.86 0.20
CA PRO A 76 8.61 4.14 1.24
C PRO A 76 8.62 2.64 0.97
N ALA A 77 8.33 1.85 1.99
CA ALA A 77 8.02 0.45 1.79
C ALA A 77 6.64 0.37 1.14
N VAL A 78 6.53 -0.34 0.02
CA VAL A 78 5.24 -0.53 -0.64
C VAL A 78 4.71 -1.91 -0.28
N VAL A 79 3.50 -1.96 0.27
CA VAL A 79 2.82 -3.22 0.56
C VAL A 79 1.59 -3.28 -0.33
N LEU A 80 1.55 -4.28 -1.19
CA LEU A 80 0.44 -4.48 -2.11
C LEU A 80 -0.71 -5.18 -1.39
N VAL A 81 -1.93 -4.75 -1.69
CA VAL A 81 -3.13 -5.37 -1.15
C VAL A 81 -4.09 -5.68 -2.28
N SER A 82 -4.82 -6.80 -2.19
CA SER A 82 -5.76 -7.20 -3.22
C SER A 82 -6.85 -8.09 -2.64
N SER A 83 -8.03 -8.03 -3.26
CA SER A 83 -9.10 -8.98 -2.97
C SER A 83 -8.81 -10.37 -3.56
N ARG A 84 -7.84 -10.49 -4.45
CA ARG A 84 -7.41 -11.76 -5.04
C ARG A 84 -6.17 -12.29 -4.32
N GLY A 85 -6.02 -13.62 -4.31
CA GLY A 85 -4.85 -14.26 -3.71
C GLY A 85 -3.59 -14.14 -4.59
N ARG A 86 -2.46 -14.54 -4.01
CA ARG A 86 -1.15 -14.48 -4.68
C ARG A 86 -1.13 -15.20 -6.02
N ASN A 87 -1.84 -16.30 -6.14
CA ASN A 87 -1.88 -17.12 -7.35
C ASN A 87 -2.43 -16.35 -8.57
N ALA A 88 -3.22 -15.31 -8.35
CA ALA A 88 -3.76 -14.51 -9.44
C ALA A 88 -2.68 -13.68 -10.17
N TYR A 89 -1.54 -13.45 -9.54
CA TYR A 89 -0.52 -12.52 -10.06
C TYR A 89 0.79 -13.16 -10.48
N GLY A 90 1.09 -14.35 -9.99
CA GLY A 90 2.24 -15.14 -10.45
C GLY A 90 3.55 -14.37 -10.56
N ALA A 91 4.06 -14.29 -11.79
CA ALA A 91 5.34 -13.65 -12.08
C ALA A 91 5.41 -12.17 -11.72
N LYS A 92 4.29 -11.47 -11.72
CA LYS A 92 4.26 -10.04 -11.33
C LYS A 92 4.66 -9.84 -9.88
N LEU A 93 4.24 -10.73 -8.98
CA LEU A 93 4.65 -10.67 -7.58
C LEU A 93 6.14 -10.95 -7.42
N ALA A 94 6.68 -11.87 -8.20
CA ALA A 94 8.11 -12.19 -8.14
C ALA A 94 8.98 -11.04 -8.64
N ALA A 95 8.47 -10.23 -9.58
CA ALA A 95 9.23 -9.16 -10.23
C ALA A 95 9.06 -7.80 -9.57
N THR A 96 8.07 -7.62 -8.70
CA THR A 96 7.77 -6.31 -8.12
C THR A 96 8.80 -5.87 -7.09
N ARG A 97 8.99 -4.56 -6.98
CA ARG A 97 9.81 -3.95 -5.91
C ARG A 97 9.05 -3.79 -4.61
N ALA A 98 7.78 -4.19 -4.55
CA ALA A 98 7.00 -4.10 -3.34
C ALA A 98 7.61 -4.96 -2.24
N ARG A 99 7.50 -4.49 -1.00
CA ARG A 99 8.01 -5.15 0.19
C ARG A 99 7.22 -6.40 0.53
N GLY A 100 5.91 -6.38 0.26
CA GLY A 100 5.05 -7.51 0.59
C GLY A 100 3.71 -7.42 -0.09
N PHE A 101 2.92 -8.47 0.13
CA PHE A 101 1.57 -8.60 -0.43
C PHE A 101 0.66 -9.17 0.64
N ILE A 102 -0.50 -8.56 0.82
CA ILE A 102 -1.53 -9.01 1.77
C ILE A 102 -2.87 -9.04 1.03
N THR A 103 -3.66 -10.09 1.22
CA THR A 103 -5.04 -10.05 0.72
C THR A 103 -5.87 -9.13 1.62
N LYS A 104 -6.89 -8.49 1.05
CA LYS A 104 -7.78 -7.62 1.84
C LYS A 104 -8.43 -8.36 3.00
N GLU A 105 -8.70 -9.65 2.80
CA GLU A 105 -9.28 -10.51 3.83
C GLU A 105 -8.35 -10.73 5.02
N GLU A 106 -7.05 -10.83 4.76
CA GLU A 106 -6.04 -11.08 5.80
C GLU A 106 -5.42 -9.80 6.37
N PHE A 107 -5.82 -8.64 5.86
CA PHE A 107 -5.21 -7.38 6.24
C PHE A 107 -5.38 -7.08 7.73
N SER A 108 -4.26 -6.76 8.40
CA SER A 108 -4.22 -6.33 9.79
C SER A 108 -2.97 -5.49 10.02
N GLY A 109 -2.97 -4.70 11.07
CA GLY A 109 -1.77 -3.93 11.44
C GLY A 109 -0.62 -4.82 11.86
N GLU A 110 -0.92 -5.96 12.50
CA GLU A 110 0.11 -6.93 12.88
C GLU A 110 0.81 -7.50 11.64
N CYS A 111 0.03 -7.88 10.63
CA CYS A 111 0.57 -8.38 9.38
C CYS A 111 1.46 -7.34 8.69
N LEU A 112 1.01 -6.09 8.66
CA LEU A 112 1.75 -4.98 8.09
C LEU A 112 3.06 -4.74 8.84
N THR A 113 3.01 -4.67 10.16
CA THR A 113 4.19 -4.49 11.01
C THR A 113 5.22 -5.60 10.78
N SER A 114 4.76 -6.84 10.69
CA SER A 114 5.62 -7.98 10.42
C SER A 114 6.41 -7.82 9.12
N MET A 115 5.78 -7.29 8.08
CA MET A 115 6.45 -7.04 6.80
C MET A 115 7.45 -5.90 6.89
N LEU A 116 7.15 -4.86 7.67
CA LEU A 116 8.03 -3.70 7.80
C LEU A 116 9.29 -4.00 8.62
N LEU A 117 9.22 -4.96 9.51
CA LEU A 117 10.34 -5.32 10.39
C LEU A 117 11.29 -6.37 9.82
N ARG A 118 11.02 -6.86 8.63
CA ARG A 118 11.89 -7.86 7.98
C ARG A 118 13.24 -7.27 7.58
#